data_c0d2cc8d579ca515afbe9966e1c21895
#
_entry.id   c0d2cc8d579ca515afbe9966e1c21895
#
_cell.length_a   1.000
_cell.length_b   1.000
_cell.length_c   1.000
_cell.angle_alpha   90.00
_cell.angle_beta   90.00
_cell.angle_gamma   90.00
#
_symmetry.space_group_name_H-M   'P 1'
#
loop_
_entity.id
_entity.type
_entity.pdbx_description
1 polymer ?
#
loop_
_entity_poly.entity_id
_entity_poly.type
_entity_poly.pdbx_seq_one_letter_code
_entity_poly.pdbx_strand_id
1 'polypeptide(L)'
;MPEWSGRKPTTALAGVRQYTHTDAFRGATFIDADFTGATFRDCDLSQVTIVASEVADFRVSGLHGSIGTVVVNDVDLTAFVAAELDRRHSERVQLRAMRTAEDHRAMWDTVEALWSETLARAERLPETARHERVDNEWSLVETLRHLVFADDVWGWAG
;
A
#
# COMPACT_ATOMS: atom_id res chain seq x y z
N MET A 1 44.03 1.69 -0.99
CA MET A 1 42.82 2.15 -1.71
C MET A 1 42.60 1.22 -2.87
N PRO A 2 41.66 0.23 -2.81
CA PRO A 2 41.35 -0.54 -4.00
C PRO A 2 40.39 0.28 -4.88
N GLU A 3 40.79 0.48 -6.13
CA GLU A 3 39.97 1.11 -7.16
C GLU A 3 38.73 0.30 -7.43
N TRP A 4 37.58 0.93 -7.24
CA TRP A 4 36.27 0.37 -7.61
C TRP A 4 36.14 0.43 -9.14
N SER A 5 36.47 -0.66 -9.84
CA SER A 5 36.25 -0.77 -11.29
C SER A 5 34.81 -1.10 -11.54
N GLY A 6 33.98 -0.07 -11.67
CA GLY A 6 32.59 -0.20 -12.06
C GLY A 6 32.45 -0.91 -13.40
N ARG A 7 32.06 -2.17 -13.41
CA ARG A 7 31.52 -2.80 -14.60
C ARG A 7 30.18 -2.13 -14.92
N LYS A 8 30.18 -1.31 -15.98
CA LYS A 8 28.92 -0.79 -16.52
C LYS A 8 28.04 -1.99 -16.93
N PRO A 9 26.79 -2.05 -16.50
CA PRO A 9 25.88 -3.07 -16.99
C PRO A 9 25.71 -2.88 -18.49
N THR A 10 25.78 -3.97 -19.24
CA THR A 10 25.46 -4.04 -20.66
C THR A 10 24.08 -3.48 -20.87
N THR A 11 23.95 -2.43 -21.67
CA THR A 11 22.69 -1.80 -22.06
C THR A 11 21.86 -2.82 -22.86
N ALA A 12 21.10 -3.66 -22.19
CA ALA A 12 19.97 -4.34 -22.79
C ALA A 12 18.83 -3.33 -22.84
N LEU A 13 18.24 -3.14 -24.01
CA LEU A 13 17.04 -2.32 -24.21
C LEU A 13 16.02 -2.65 -23.12
N ALA A 14 15.61 -1.62 -22.37
CA ALA A 14 14.88 -1.73 -21.13
C ALA A 14 13.46 -2.28 -21.34
N GLY A 15 13.34 -3.60 -21.33
CA GLY A 15 12.08 -4.24 -20.96
C GLY A 15 12.00 -4.24 -19.42
N VAL A 16 10.97 -3.67 -18.86
CA VAL A 16 10.66 -3.81 -17.43
C VAL A 16 10.59 -5.32 -17.15
N ARG A 17 11.51 -5.83 -16.32
CA ARG A 17 11.43 -7.23 -15.88
C ARG A 17 10.37 -7.33 -14.82
N GLN A 18 9.36 -8.12 -15.08
CA GLN A 18 8.28 -8.38 -14.14
C GLN A 18 8.36 -9.83 -13.65
N TYR A 19 8.32 -10.01 -12.35
CA TYR A 19 8.26 -11.30 -11.67
C TYR A 19 6.91 -11.41 -10.99
N THR A 20 6.07 -12.35 -11.41
CA THR A 20 4.71 -12.52 -10.90
C THR A 20 4.51 -13.93 -10.38
N HIS A 21 3.74 -14.08 -9.30
CA HIS A 21 3.35 -15.38 -8.74
C HIS A 21 4.56 -16.30 -8.51
N THR A 22 5.66 -15.77 -7.96
CA THR A 22 6.91 -16.51 -7.76
C THR A 22 7.33 -16.50 -6.30
N ASP A 23 7.89 -17.60 -5.83
CA ASP A 23 8.57 -17.76 -4.55
C ASP A 23 10.10 -17.88 -4.70
N ALA A 24 10.61 -17.65 -5.90
CA ALA A 24 12.04 -17.79 -6.22
C ALA A 24 12.96 -16.92 -5.36
N PHE A 25 12.43 -15.85 -4.76
CA PHE A 25 13.18 -14.93 -3.91
C PHE A 25 13.02 -15.20 -2.40
N ARG A 26 12.26 -16.23 -2.01
CA ARG A 26 12.12 -16.60 -0.61
C ARG A 26 13.45 -17.00 -0.02
N GLY A 27 13.89 -16.29 1.03
CA GLY A 27 15.18 -16.50 1.67
C GLY A 27 16.39 -16.07 0.84
N ALA A 28 16.19 -15.39 -0.28
CA ALA A 28 17.28 -14.90 -1.11
C ALA A 28 18.06 -13.78 -0.39
N THR A 29 19.37 -13.70 -0.67
CA THR A 29 20.22 -12.60 -0.28
C THR A 29 20.68 -11.87 -1.54
N PHE A 30 20.49 -10.56 -1.56
CA PHE A 30 20.95 -9.69 -2.65
C PHE A 30 22.16 -8.90 -2.15
N ILE A 31 23.29 -9.04 -2.82
CA ILE A 31 24.55 -8.36 -2.48
C ILE A 31 24.97 -7.54 -3.70
N ASP A 32 25.36 -6.29 -3.49
CA ASP A 32 25.78 -5.37 -4.55
C ASP A 32 24.74 -5.27 -5.71
N ALA A 33 23.47 -5.39 -5.37
CA ALA A 33 22.36 -5.33 -6.32
C ALA A 33 21.78 -3.91 -6.38
N ASP A 34 21.47 -3.46 -7.60
CA ASP A 34 20.80 -2.17 -7.83
C ASP A 34 19.29 -2.41 -8.01
N PHE A 35 18.50 -1.88 -7.08
CA PHE A 35 17.05 -1.88 -7.09
C PHE A 35 16.44 -0.52 -7.40
N THR A 36 17.23 0.42 -7.92
CA THR A 36 16.72 1.76 -8.27
C THR A 36 15.49 1.66 -9.17
N GLY A 37 14.39 2.27 -8.75
CA GLY A 37 13.12 2.25 -9.48
C GLY A 37 12.34 0.92 -9.40
N ALA A 38 12.79 -0.06 -8.62
CA ALA A 38 12.02 -1.29 -8.43
C ALA A 38 10.75 -1.03 -7.63
N THR A 39 9.67 -1.72 -8.01
CA THR A 39 8.39 -1.70 -7.30
C THR A 39 8.04 -3.11 -6.83
N PHE A 40 7.73 -3.24 -5.56
CA PHE A 40 7.18 -4.46 -4.95
C PHE A 40 5.69 -4.21 -4.70
N ARG A 41 4.82 -4.88 -5.44
CA ARG A 41 3.37 -4.74 -5.35
C ARG A 41 2.76 -6.08 -4.99
N ASP A 42 1.85 -6.11 -4.01
CA ASP A 42 1.15 -7.31 -3.55
C ASP A 42 2.10 -8.45 -3.20
N CYS A 43 3.28 -8.11 -2.66
CA CYS A 43 4.32 -9.04 -2.25
C CYS A 43 4.27 -9.30 -0.74
N ASP A 44 4.58 -10.52 -0.34
CA ASP A 44 4.90 -10.81 1.06
C ASP A 44 6.38 -10.42 1.30
N LEU A 45 6.59 -9.31 2.00
CA LEU A 45 7.90 -8.80 2.41
C LEU A 45 8.16 -9.05 3.91
N SER A 46 7.44 -9.99 4.53
CA SER A 46 7.66 -10.34 5.94
C SER A 46 9.10 -10.79 6.16
N GLN A 47 9.71 -10.29 7.24
CA GLN A 47 11.10 -10.60 7.63
C GLN A 47 12.18 -10.14 6.63
N VAL A 48 11.85 -9.27 5.68
CA VAL A 48 12.86 -8.64 4.82
C VAL A 48 13.74 -7.73 5.68
N THR A 49 15.07 -7.85 5.50
CA THR A 49 16.05 -7.01 6.15
C THR A 49 16.87 -6.27 5.10
N ILE A 50 17.00 -4.94 5.26
CA ILE A 50 17.85 -4.09 4.41
C ILE A 50 19.01 -3.60 5.28
N VAL A 51 20.24 -3.95 4.92
CA VAL A 51 21.45 -3.64 5.70
C VAL A 51 22.49 -2.96 4.82
N ALA A 52 23.15 -1.94 5.36
CA ALA A 52 24.26 -1.23 4.70
C ALA A 52 23.93 -0.80 3.25
N SER A 53 22.68 -0.38 3.01
CA SER A 53 22.17 -0.01 1.70
C SER A 53 21.87 1.48 1.64
N GLU A 54 22.00 2.09 0.47
CA GLU A 54 21.48 3.42 0.21
C GLU A 54 19.97 3.35 -0.01
N VAL A 55 19.19 4.10 0.74
CA VAL A 55 17.71 4.06 0.71
C VAL A 55 17.13 5.48 0.58
N ALA A 56 17.52 6.20 -0.47
CA ALA A 56 16.94 7.49 -0.81
C ALA A 56 15.52 7.29 -1.37
N ASP A 57 14.59 8.17 -0.97
CA ASP A 57 13.19 8.17 -1.45
C ASP A 57 12.43 6.83 -1.26
N PHE A 58 12.82 6.05 -0.26
CA PHE A 58 12.23 4.77 0.06
C PHE A 58 10.81 4.94 0.64
N ARG A 59 9.81 4.30 0.01
CA ARG A 59 8.42 4.33 0.44
C ARG A 59 7.93 2.93 0.76
N VAL A 60 7.26 2.78 1.91
CA VAL A 60 6.56 1.56 2.30
C VAL A 60 5.09 1.89 2.56
N SER A 61 4.19 1.16 1.92
CA SER A 61 2.75 1.23 2.16
C SER A 61 2.25 -0.19 2.40
N GLY A 62 1.72 -0.45 3.59
CA GLY A 62 1.25 -1.78 3.96
C GLY A 62 -0.14 -2.06 3.43
N LEU A 63 -0.40 -3.31 3.12
CA LEU A 63 -1.72 -3.81 2.79
C LEU A 63 -2.67 -3.57 3.97
N HIS A 64 -3.89 -3.12 3.71
CA HIS A 64 -4.88 -2.77 4.73
C HIS A 64 -4.43 -1.70 5.74
N GLY A 65 -3.43 -0.89 5.40
CA GLY A 65 -2.95 0.18 6.26
C GLY A 65 -2.25 -0.31 7.54
N SER A 66 -1.80 -1.56 7.57
CA SER A 66 -1.02 -2.15 8.67
C SER A 66 0.33 -2.62 8.16
N ILE A 67 1.40 -2.19 8.78
CA ILE A 67 2.78 -2.55 8.42
C ILE A 67 3.52 -3.34 9.51
N GLY A 68 2.79 -3.86 10.50
CA GLY A 68 3.42 -4.64 11.57
C GLY A 68 4.51 -3.87 12.31
N THR A 69 5.61 -4.53 12.69
CA THR A 69 6.76 -3.88 13.32
C THR A 69 7.63 -3.20 12.27
N VAL A 70 7.96 -1.93 12.49
CA VAL A 70 8.84 -1.12 11.64
C VAL A 70 10.04 -0.66 12.45
N VAL A 71 11.23 -1.10 12.06
CA VAL A 71 12.49 -0.70 12.68
C VAL A 71 13.39 -0.05 11.63
N VAL A 72 13.88 1.12 11.91
CA VAL A 72 14.85 1.85 11.06
C VAL A 72 16.05 2.27 11.90
N ASN A 73 17.24 1.86 11.52
CA ASN A 73 18.47 2.12 12.28
C ASN A 73 18.33 1.79 13.79
N ASP A 74 17.81 0.60 14.08
CA ASP A 74 17.54 0.09 15.43
C ASP A 74 16.50 0.90 16.24
N VAL A 75 15.77 1.82 15.61
CA VAL A 75 14.66 2.56 16.24
C VAL A 75 13.33 1.95 15.82
N ASP A 76 12.55 1.49 16.79
CA ASP A 76 11.19 1.00 16.55
C ASP A 76 10.24 2.19 16.31
N LEU A 77 9.73 2.30 15.09
CA LEU A 77 8.78 3.34 14.67
C LEU A 77 7.33 2.88 14.71
N THR A 78 7.05 1.66 15.11
CA THR A 78 5.70 1.04 15.03
C THR A 78 4.65 1.89 15.75
N ALA A 79 4.93 2.27 16.99
CA ALA A 79 4.00 3.09 17.78
C ALA A 79 3.82 4.50 17.19
N PHE A 80 4.90 5.10 16.67
CA PHE A 80 4.83 6.42 16.05
C PHE A 80 3.96 6.39 14.78
N VAL A 81 4.17 5.41 13.90
CA VAL A 81 3.38 5.25 12.67
C VAL A 81 1.91 4.99 13.01
N ALA A 82 1.63 4.13 13.99
CA ALA A 82 0.27 3.84 14.42
C ALA A 82 -0.44 5.10 14.94
N ALA A 83 0.21 5.87 15.83
CA ALA A 83 -0.35 7.10 16.39
C ALA A 83 -0.58 8.17 15.31
N GLU A 84 0.33 8.33 14.38
CA GLU A 84 0.18 9.30 13.29
C GLU A 84 -0.95 8.90 12.33
N LEU A 85 -1.11 7.60 12.03
CA LEU A 85 -2.25 7.11 11.26
C LEU A 85 -3.57 7.34 11.98
N ASP A 86 -3.64 7.16 13.29
CA ASP A 86 -4.83 7.42 14.09
C ASP A 86 -5.18 8.92 14.14
N ARG A 87 -4.16 9.77 14.16
CA ARG A 87 -4.35 11.23 14.10
C ARG A 87 -4.90 11.69 12.73
N ARG A 88 -4.46 11.06 11.64
CA ARG A 88 -4.92 11.36 10.27
C ARG A 88 -6.29 10.76 9.96
N HIS A 89 -6.58 9.63 10.58
CA HIS A 89 -7.71 8.74 10.29
C HIS A 89 -8.41 8.36 11.58
N SER A 90 -9.16 9.30 12.16
CA SER A 90 -9.85 9.11 13.46
C SER A 90 -10.86 7.96 13.44
N GLU A 91 -11.41 7.61 12.26
CA GLU A 91 -12.27 6.46 12.05
C GLU A 91 -11.59 5.13 12.41
N ARG A 92 -10.27 5.05 12.36
CA ARG A 92 -9.51 3.87 12.82
C ARG A 92 -9.65 3.64 14.32
N VAL A 93 -9.66 4.73 15.10
CA VAL A 93 -9.86 4.68 16.57
C VAL A 93 -11.30 4.27 16.88
N GLN A 94 -12.27 4.87 16.19
CA GLN A 94 -13.68 4.53 16.32
C GLN A 94 -13.92 3.04 16.00
N LEU A 95 -13.37 2.52 14.88
CA LEU A 95 -13.49 1.13 14.47
C LEU A 95 -12.99 0.16 15.56
N ARG A 96 -11.84 0.45 16.19
CA ARG A 96 -11.27 -0.40 17.25
C ARG A 96 -12.03 -0.31 18.56
N ALA A 97 -12.76 0.78 18.77
CA ALA A 97 -13.53 1.02 20.01
C ALA A 97 -14.92 0.37 19.99
N MET A 98 -15.43 -0.04 18.85
CA MET A 98 -16.79 -0.60 18.74
C MET A 98 -17.01 -1.82 19.62
N ARG A 99 -18.11 -1.83 20.39
CA ARG A 99 -18.52 -2.93 21.27
C ARG A 99 -20.01 -3.18 21.24
N THR A 100 -20.82 -2.21 20.86
CA THR A 100 -22.28 -2.23 20.91
C THR A 100 -22.88 -2.06 19.52
N ALA A 101 -24.16 -2.42 19.37
CA ALA A 101 -24.89 -2.16 18.13
C ALA A 101 -25.01 -0.66 17.80
N GLU A 102 -24.97 0.19 18.81
CA GLU A 102 -24.98 1.64 18.62
C GLU A 102 -23.64 2.14 18.08
N ASP A 103 -22.52 1.62 18.58
CA ASP A 103 -21.19 1.92 18.03
C ASP A 103 -21.08 1.54 16.55
N HIS A 104 -21.68 0.40 16.16
CA HIS A 104 -21.70 -0.03 14.75
C HIS A 104 -22.52 0.92 13.89
N ARG A 105 -23.69 1.40 14.37
CA ARG A 105 -24.47 2.41 13.65
C ARG A 105 -23.69 3.71 13.48
N ALA A 106 -23.08 4.20 14.57
CA ALA A 106 -22.27 5.41 14.54
C ALA A 106 -21.05 5.27 13.59
N MET A 107 -20.45 4.08 13.51
CA MET A 107 -19.39 3.81 12.54
C MET A 107 -19.91 3.84 11.10
N TRP A 108 -21.12 3.29 10.89
CA TRP A 108 -21.76 3.33 9.57
C TRP A 108 -22.03 4.76 9.12
N ASP A 109 -22.57 5.61 9.99
CA ASP A 109 -22.77 7.04 9.73
C ASP A 109 -21.44 7.73 9.35
N THR A 110 -20.35 7.36 10.02
CA THR A 110 -19.01 7.86 9.70
C THR A 110 -18.56 7.41 8.30
N VAL A 111 -18.75 6.15 7.95
CA VAL A 111 -18.42 5.60 6.63
C VAL A 111 -19.24 6.29 5.54
N GLU A 112 -20.54 6.48 5.75
CA GLU A 112 -21.40 7.21 4.80
C GLU A 112 -20.95 8.65 4.58
N ALA A 113 -20.56 9.35 5.65
CA ALA A 113 -20.03 10.71 5.55
C ALA A 113 -18.73 10.77 4.74
N LEU A 114 -17.79 9.87 4.99
CA LEU A 114 -16.52 9.77 4.26
C LEU A 114 -16.74 9.44 2.78
N TRP A 115 -17.66 8.54 2.48
CA TRP A 115 -18.02 8.21 1.10
C TRP A 115 -18.70 9.39 0.40
N SER A 116 -19.62 10.06 1.07
CA SER A 116 -20.30 11.25 0.52
C SER A 116 -19.29 12.34 0.15
N GLU A 117 -18.31 12.59 1.02
CA GLU A 117 -17.23 13.54 0.73
C GLU A 117 -16.38 13.09 -0.47
N THR A 118 -16.02 11.81 -0.52
CA THR A 118 -15.22 11.23 -1.61
C THR A 118 -15.96 11.33 -2.95
N LEU A 119 -17.25 11.00 -2.99
CA LEU A 119 -18.07 11.10 -4.19
C LEU A 119 -18.23 12.55 -4.64
N ALA A 120 -18.48 13.48 -3.71
CA ALA A 120 -18.57 14.90 -4.03
C ALA A 120 -17.25 15.47 -4.59
N ARG A 121 -16.10 14.95 -4.17
CA ARG A 121 -14.81 15.28 -4.78
C ARG A 121 -14.68 14.69 -6.18
N ALA A 122 -15.08 13.43 -6.36
CA ALA A 122 -15.04 12.72 -7.63
C ALA A 122 -15.92 13.37 -8.71
N GLU A 123 -17.08 13.89 -8.33
CA GLU A 123 -17.99 14.59 -9.26
C GLU A 123 -17.36 15.85 -9.89
N ARG A 124 -16.41 16.46 -9.19
CA ARG A 124 -15.67 17.63 -9.69
C ARG A 124 -14.58 17.28 -10.70
N LEU A 125 -14.23 16.00 -10.82
CA LEU A 125 -13.24 15.53 -11.80
C LEU A 125 -13.88 15.38 -13.18
N PRO A 126 -13.13 15.64 -14.27
CA PRO A 126 -13.55 15.28 -15.62
C PRO A 126 -13.90 13.78 -15.69
N GLU A 127 -14.86 13.42 -16.54
CA GLU A 127 -15.28 12.01 -16.71
C GLU A 127 -14.11 11.10 -17.06
N THR A 128 -13.22 11.56 -17.93
CA THR A 128 -12.00 10.82 -18.33
C THR A 128 -11.12 10.49 -17.13
N ALA A 129 -10.93 11.42 -16.18
CA ALA A 129 -10.10 11.21 -15.00
C ALA A 129 -10.72 10.19 -14.02
N ARG A 130 -12.06 10.06 -14.01
CA ARG A 130 -12.74 9.05 -13.18
C ARG A 130 -12.52 7.62 -13.69
N HIS A 131 -12.18 7.46 -14.97
CA HIS A 131 -11.90 6.19 -15.62
C HIS A 131 -10.40 5.93 -15.80
N GLU A 132 -9.55 6.88 -15.46
CA GLU A 132 -8.11 6.76 -15.60
C GLU A 132 -7.53 5.87 -14.49
N ARG A 133 -6.69 4.92 -14.88
CA ARG A 133 -5.89 4.12 -13.97
C ARG A 133 -4.58 4.84 -13.70
N VAL A 134 -4.23 5.05 -12.44
CA VAL A 134 -2.98 5.66 -12.01
C VAL A 134 -2.12 4.59 -11.36
N ASP A 135 -0.86 4.50 -11.72
CA ASP A 135 0.11 3.52 -11.18
C ASP A 135 -0.36 2.05 -11.26
N ASN A 136 -1.10 1.70 -12.31
CA ASN A 136 -1.77 0.40 -12.48
C ASN A 136 -2.82 0.06 -11.42
N GLU A 137 -3.21 1.01 -10.57
CA GLU A 137 -4.35 0.84 -9.68
C GLU A 137 -5.67 0.97 -10.44
N TRP A 138 -6.72 0.42 -9.86
CA TRP A 138 -8.06 0.58 -10.42
C TRP A 138 -8.47 2.04 -10.47
N SER A 139 -9.15 2.41 -11.53
CA SER A 139 -9.81 3.72 -11.61
C SER A 139 -10.89 3.86 -10.53
N LEU A 140 -11.30 5.08 -10.23
CA LEU A 140 -12.39 5.33 -9.30
C LEU A 140 -13.65 4.53 -9.66
N VAL A 141 -14.02 4.52 -10.95
CA VAL A 141 -15.23 3.80 -11.41
C VAL A 141 -15.09 2.29 -11.26
N GLU A 142 -13.92 1.73 -11.52
CA GLU A 142 -13.65 0.30 -11.30
C GLU A 142 -13.74 -0.06 -9.83
N THR A 143 -13.17 0.76 -8.95
CA THR A 143 -13.25 0.58 -7.49
C THR A 143 -14.69 0.60 -7.00
N LEU A 144 -15.49 1.59 -7.41
CA LEU A 144 -16.90 1.68 -7.02
C LEU A 144 -17.72 0.48 -7.52
N ARG A 145 -17.50 0.04 -8.76
CA ARG A 145 -18.16 -1.16 -9.30
C ARG A 145 -17.79 -2.42 -8.52
N HIS A 146 -16.54 -2.54 -8.12
CA HIS A 146 -16.10 -3.67 -7.31
C HIS A 146 -16.77 -3.68 -5.93
N LEU A 147 -16.90 -2.52 -5.29
CA LEU A 147 -17.57 -2.42 -3.99
C LEU A 147 -19.07 -2.82 -4.08
N VAL A 148 -19.79 -2.30 -5.08
CA VAL A 148 -21.18 -2.70 -5.32
C VAL A 148 -21.28 -4.20 -5.56
N PHE A 149 -20.41 -4.76 -6.39
CA PHE A 149 -20.38 -6.21 -6.63
C PHE A 149 -20.09 -7.02 -5.36
N ALA A 150 -19.17 -6.54 -4.52
CA ALA A 150 -18.82 -7.21 -3.26
C ALA A 150 -20.04 -7.21 -2.30
N ASP A 151 -20.75 -6.10 -2.19
CA ASP A 151 -21.94 -5.99 -1.36
C ASP A 151 -23.07 -6.91 -1.86
N ASP A 152 -23.31 -6.98 -3.18
CA ASP A 152 -24.31 -7.86 -3.78
C ASP A 152 -24.00 -9.36 -3.55
N VAL A 153 -22.72 -9.75 -3.64
CA VAL A 153 -22.31 -11.16 -3.51
C VAL A 153 -22.25 -11.61 -2.05
N TRP A 154 -21.81 -10.74 -1.14
CA TRP A 154 -21.59 -11.09 0.28
C TRP A 154 -22.75 -10.68 1.18
N GLY A 155 -23.54 -9.68 0.79
CA GLY A 155 -24.69 -9.21 1.56
C GLY A 155 -25.89 -10.17 1.57
N TRP A 156 -25.94 -11.13 0.63
CA TRP A 156 -27.04 -12.13 0.52
C TRP A 156 -26.68 -13.50 1.12
N ALA A 157 -25.50 -13.67 1.69
CA ALA A 157 -25.02 -14.94 2.27
C ALA A 157 -25.28 -15.04 3.80
N GLY A 158 -26.17 -14.22 4.36
CA GLY A 158 -26.57 -14.21 5.78
C GLY A 158 -27.98 -14.69 6.03
#